data_4badfc634ce1282a1e6f9acbce778421
#
_entry.id   4badfc634ce1282a1e6f9acbce778421
#
_cell.length_a   1.000
_cell.length_b   1.000
_cell.length_c   1.000
_cell.angle_alpha   90.00
_cell.angle_beta   90.00
_cell.angle_gamma   90.00
#
_symmetry.space_group_name_H-M   'P 1'
#
loop_
_entity.id
_entity.type
_entity.pdbx_description
1 polymer ?
#
loop_
_entity_poly.entity_id
_entity_poly.type
_entity_poly.pdbx_seq_one_letter_code
_entity_poly.pdbx_strand_id
1 'polypeptide(L)'
;RLGEARIPLPGGCAIGQRPIDQHLKGMSALGAKVKFDHGGVTLSGRLRGAVIYLDMPSVGATENLLMAATLASGTTRIENAAKEPEIIDLAAFLNAMGARVSGAGTSTIVIEGVRALHGVSWQPIADRIEAGTMACACAITGGELLLSGARAEHLRSLLFKLSEAGIHIKD
;
A
#
# COMPACT_ATOMS: atom_id res chain seq x y z
N ARG A 1 -10.84 -13.90 7.74
CA ARG A 1 -10.67 -15.18 8.47
C ARG A 1 -11.55 -15.27 9.69
N LEU A 2 -11.60 -14.22 10.52
CA LEU A 2 -12.39 -14.17 11.76
C LEU A 2 -13.85 -13.76 11.55
N GLY A 3 -14.20 -13.23 10.37
CA GLY A 3 -15.55 -12.77 10.04
C GLY A 3 -15.93 -11.40 10.62
N GLU A 4 -15.16 -10.87 11.55
CA GLU A 4 -15.35 -9.56 12.16
C GLU A 4 -14.01 -8.97 12.62
N ALA A 5 -13.87 -7.67 12.49
CA ALA A 5 -12.77 -6.88 13.03
C ALA A 5 -13.28 -5.54 13.55
N ARG A 6 -12.83 -5.14 14.74
CA ARG A 6 -13.09 -3.82 15.32
C ARG A 6 -11.78 -3.05 15.40
N ILE A 7 -11.77 -1.84 14.88
CA ILE A 7 -10.59 -1.00 14.76
C ILE A 7 -10.92 0.38 15.33
N PRO A 8 -10.08 0.96 16.21
CA PRO A 8 -10.24 2.36 16.61
C PRO A 8 -10.05 3.26 15.38
N LEU A 9 -10.70 4.41 15.36
CA LEU A 9 -10.44 5.41 14.32
C LEU A 9 -8.98 5.87 14.42
N PRO A 10 -8.26 5.94 13.31
CA PRO A 10 -6.88 6.41 13.32
C PRO A 10 -6.84 7.87 13.75
N GLY A 11 -5.88 8.21 14.58
CA GLY A 11 -5.57 9.60 14.91
C GLY A 11 -4.99 10.33 13.70
N GLY A 12 -4.90 11.65 13.79
CA GLY A 12 -4.14 12.46 12.84
C GLY A 12 -2.63 12.39 13.12
N CYS A 13 -1.87 13.08 12.30
CA CYS A 13 -0.45 13.34 12.52
C CYS A 13 -0.16 14.81 12.19
N ALA A 14 1.10 15.24 12.37
CA ALA A 14 1.49 16.64 12.09
C ALA A 14 1.22 17.08 10.64
N ILE A 15 1.08 16.13 9.70
CA ILE A 15 0.77 16.41 8.29
C ILE A 15 -0.75 16.58 8.06
N GLY A 16 -1.60 16.01 8.92
CA GLY A 16 -3.07 16.13 8.81
C GLY A 16 -3.84 14.90 9.30
N GLN A 17 -5.14 14.90 8.99
CA GLN A 17 -6.01 13.77 9.28
C GLN A 17 -5.65 12.57 8.39
N ARG A 18 -5.89 11.37 8.91
CA ARG A 18 -5.72 10.11 8.16
C ARG A 18 -7.10 9.55 7.79
N PRO A 19 -7.67 9.98 6.65
CA PRO A 19 -8.97 9.50 6.22
C PRO A 19 -8.92 8.01 5.90
N ILE A 20 -9.97 7.28 6.28
CA ILE A 20 -10.14 5.84 5.99
C ILE A 20 -11.29 5.56 5.03
N ASP A 21 -11.84 6.60 4.41
CA ASP A 21 -12.98 6.55 3.52
C ASP A 21 -12.78 5.57 2.35
N GLN A 22 -11.61 5.62 1.69
CA GLN A 22 -11.28 4.71 0.59
C GLN A 22 -11.17 3.24 1.05
N HIS A 23 -10.63 3.01 2.25
CA HIS A 23 -10.60 1.68 2.86
C HIS A 23 -12.01 1.14 3.08
N LEU A 24 -12.87 1.95 3.70
CA LEU A 24 -14.25 1.56 4.03
C LEU A 24 -15.10 1.38 2.77
N LYS A 25 -14.94 2.26 1.78
CA LYS A 25 -15.58 2.15 0.46
C LYS A 25 -15.24 0.81 -0.19
N GLY A 26 -13.97 0.47 -0.26
CA GLY A 26 -13.51 -0.77 -0.87
C GLY A 26 -13.95 -2.01 -0.08
N MET A 27 -13.86 -1.99 1.25
CA MET A 27 -14.33 -3.10 2.09
C MET A 27 -15.84 -3.30 1.97
N SER A 28 -16.63 -2.22 1.88
CA SER A 28 -18.07 -2.29 1.62
C SER A 28 -18.38 -2.87 0.24
N ALA A 29 -17.62 -2.49 -0.80
CA ALA A 29 -17.75 -3.05 -2.14
C ALA A 29 -17.47 -4.57 -2.15
N LEU A 30 -16.49 -5.02 -1.35
CA LEU A 30 -16.22 -6.46 -1.12
C LEU A 30 -17.32 -7.16 -0.29
N GLY A 31 -18.34 -6.45 0.17
CA GLY A 31 -19.48 -7.00 0.91
C GLY A 31 -19.34 -6.99 2.43
N ALA A 32 -18.35 -6.31 2.99
CA ALA A 32 -18.28 -6.10 4.42
C ALA A 32 -19.39 -5.16 4.90
N LYS A 33 -20.01 -5.49 6.03
CA LYS A 33 -20.89 -4.58 6.77
C LYS A 33 -20.04 -3.66 7.62
N VAL A 34 -20.19 -2.36 7.45
CA VAL A 34 -19.46 -1.33 8.20
C VAL A 34 -20.39 -0.73 9.24
N LYS A 35 -19.99 -0.70 10.50
CA LYS A 35 -20.69 -0.04 11.60
C LYS A 35 -19.72 0.89 12.34
N PHE A 36 -20.14 2.13 12.55
CA PHE A 36 -19.44 3.06 13.42
C PHE A 36 -20.01 2.96 14.85
N ASP A 37 -19.13 2.92 15.82
CA ASP A 37 -19.47 2.97 17.24
C ASP A 37 -18.57 3.98 17.96
N HIS A 38 -18.73 4.10 19.30
CA HIS A 38 -17.99 5.05 20.12
C HIS A 38 -16.48 4.90 19.96
N GLY A 39 -15.91 5.70 19.05
CA GLY A 39 -14.47 5.80 18.81
C GLY A 39 -13.87 4.75 17.87
N GLY A 40 -14.69 3.98 17.15
CA GLY A 40 -14.18 2.95 16.24
C GLY A 40 -15.06 2.61 15.06
N VAL A 41 -14.60 1.69 14.25
CA VAL A 41 -15.33 1.08 13.15
C VAL A 41 -15.27 -0.44 13.28
N THR A 42 -16.40 -1.09 13.11
CA THR A 42 -16.52 -2.56 13.05
C THR A 42 -16.83 -2.98 11.62
N LEU A 43 -16.04 -3.89 11.11
CA LEU A 43 -16.21 -4.51 9.80
C LEU A 43 -16.57 -5.98 10.01
N SER A 44 -17.67 -6.44 9.40
CA SER A 44 -18.09 -7.84 9.54
C SER A 44 -18.66 -8.40 8.24
N GLY A 45 -18.58 -9.71 8.08
CA GLY A 45 -19.13 -10.45 6.94
C GLY A 45 -18.10 -11.27 6.19
N ARG A 46 -18.58 -11.91 5.11
CA ARG A 46 -17.73 -12.66 4.18
C ARG A 46 -17.47 -11.82 2.94
N LEU A 47 -16.20 -11.66 2.61
CA LEU A 47 -15.79 -10.87 1.46
C LEU A 47 -15.99 -11.67 0.16
N ARG A 48 -16.41 -10.93 -0.89
CA ARG A 48 -16.62 -11.43 -2.25
C ARG A 48 -15.93 -10.49 -3.23
N GLY A 49 -15.46 -11.03 -4.33
CA GLY A 49 -14.85 -10.25 -5.40
C GLY A 49 -15.80 -9.17 -5.93
N ALA A 50 -15.23 -8.01 -6.24
CA ALA A 50 -15.96 -6.84 -6.71
C ALA A 50 -15.08 -5.96 -7.60
N VAL A 51 -15.71 -5.06 -8.35
CA VAL A 51 -15.01 -3.95 -9.00
C VAL A 51 -15.01 -2.77 -8.02
N ILE A 52 -13.82 -2.26 -7.72
CA ILE A 52 -13.59 -1.16 -6.78
C ILE A 52 -12.87 -0.05 -7.53
N TYR A 53 -13.49 1.12 -7.63
CA TYR A 53 -12.84 2.32 -8.14
C TYR A 53 -12.44 3.22 -6.97
N LEU A 54 -11.15 3.51 -6.82
CA LEU A 54 -10.63 4.46 -5.83
C LEU A 54 -10.78 5.88 -6.36
N ASP A 55 -11.35 6.79 -5.57
CA ASP A 55 -11.56 8.18 -6.00
C ASP A 55 -10.24 8.91 -6.21
N MET A 56 -9.22 8.49 -5.49
CA MET A 56 -7.83 8.90 -5.68
C MET A 56 -6.89 7.71 -5.44
N PRO A 57 -5.72 7.67 -6.09
CA PRO A 57 -4.71 6.66 -5.78
C PRO A 57 -4.28 6.79 -4.31
N SER A 58 -4.55 5.75 -3.54
CA SER A 58 -4.17 5.68 -2.12
C SER A 58 -3.36 4.42 -1.88
N VAL A 59 -2.11 4.58 -1.46
CA VAL A 59 -1.21 3.45 -1.15
C VAL A 59 -1.85 2.56 -0.10
N GLY A 60 -2.18 3.11 1.08
CA GLY A 60 -2.73 2.32 2.18
C GLY A 60 -4.07 1.64 1.85
N ALA A 61 -4.97 2.32 1.10
CA ALA A 61 -6.21 1.69 0.66
C ALA A 61 -5.95 0.56 -0.34
N THR A 62 -5.04 0.76 -1.30
CA THR A 62 -4.66 -0.26 -2.28
C THR A 62 -4.08 -1.50 -1.58
N GLU A 63 -3.13 -1.32 -0.64
CA GLU A 63 -2.54 -2.42 0.14
C GLU A 63 -3.58 -3.19 0.94
N ASN A 64 -4.42 -2.47 1.67
CA ASN A 64 -5.46 -3.08 2.51
C ASN A 64 -6.46 -3.89 1.66
N LEU A 65 -6.94 -3.33 0.56
CA LEU A 65 -7.90 -3.99 -0.32
C LEU A 65 -7.25 -5.17 -1.08
N LEU A 66 -6.00 -5.05 -1.47
CA LEU A 66 -5.23 -6.11 -2.10
C LEU A 66 -5.11 -7.32 -1.18
N MET A 67 -4.73 -7.10 0.10
CA MET A 67 -4.68 -8.16 1.10
C MET A 67 -6.06 -8.78 1.39
N ALA A 68 -7.09 -7.95 1.52
CA ALA A 68 -8.46 -8.42 1.79
C ALA A 68 -9.01 -9.27 0.64
N ALA A 69 -8.76 -8.85 -0.60
CA ALA A 69 -9.24 -9.51 -1.80
C ALA A 69 -8.59 -10.88 -2.05
N THR A 70 -7.36 -11.12 -1.57
CA THR A 70 -6.68 -12.42 -1.76
C THR A 70 -7.45 -13.60 -1.18
N LEU A 71 -8.25 -13.37 -0.12
CA LEU A 71 -9.07 -14.41 0.52
C LEU A 71 -10.58 -14.19 0.32
N ALA A 72 -10.98 -13.23 -0.52
CA ALA A 72 -12.36 -13.04 -0.93
C ALA A 72 -12.76 -14.11 -1.94
N SER A 73 -14.04 -14.48 -2.00
CA SER A 73 -14.53 -15.43 -3.01
C SER A 73 -14.75 -14.73 -4.35
N GLY A 74 -14.19 -15.26 -5.43
CA GLY A 74 -14.31 -14.69 -6.77
C GLY A 74 -13.17 -13.74 -7.13
N THR A 75 -13.38 -12.87 -8.12
CA THR A 75 -12.36 -11.97 -8.67
C THR A 75 -12.64 -10.54 -8.23
N THR A 76 -11.61 -9.85 -7.75
CA THR A 76 -11.64 -8.43 -7.44
C THR A 76 -10.83 -7.66 -8.47
N ARG A 77 -11.34 -6.52 -8.89
CA ARG A 77 -10.64 -5.56 -9.74
C ARG A 77 -10.57 -4.21 -9.02
N ILE A 78 -9.37 -3.76 -8.71
CA ILE A 78 -9.14 -2.43 -8.14
C ILE A 78 -8.71 -1.51 -9.28
N GLU A 79 -9.48 -0.46 -9.52
CA GLU A 79 -9.23 0.58 -10.51
C GLU A 79 -8.76 1.87 -9.84
N ASN A 80 -7.95 2.65 -10.53
CA ASN A 80 -7.26 3.82 -10.00
C ASN A 80 -6.38 3.48 -8.78
N ALA A 81 -5.78 2.28 -8.81
CA ALA A 81 -4.88 1.79 -7.77
C ALA A 81 -3.59 2.61 -7.69
N ALA A 82 -2.99 2.66 -6.52
CA ALA A 82 -1.65 3.17 -6.30
C ALA A 82 -0.62 2.29 -7.06
N LYS A 83 0.49 2.91 -7.51
CA LYS A 83 1.50 2.28 -8.39
C LYS A 83 2.88 2.20 -7.76
N GLU A 84 3.00 2.66 -6.53
CA GLU A 84 4.25 2.76 -5.81
C GLU A 84 4.95 1.40 -5.68
N PRO A 85 6.29 1.39 -5.56
CA PRO A 85 7.08 0.14 -5.50
C PRO A 85 6.63 -0.83 -4.40
N GLU A 86 6.17 -0.32 -3.27
CA GLU A 86 5.65 -1.13 -2.16
C GLU A 86 4.40 -1.92 -2.53
N ILE A 87 3.57 -1.42 -3.47
CA ILE A 87 2.41 -2.17 -4.00
C ILE A 87 2.87 -3.37 -4.83
N ILE A 88 3.93 -3.18 -5.62
CA ILE A 88 4.52 -4.24 -6.44
C ILE A 88 5.13 -5.31 -5.53
N ASP A 89 5.87 -4.89 -4.51
CA ASP A 89 6.51 -5.78 -3.53
C ASP A 89 5.47 -6.59 -2.75
N LEU A 90 4.41 -5.93 -2.25
CA LEU A 90 3.30 -6.61 -1.56
C LEU A 90 2.60 -7.63 -2.46
N ALA A 91 2.34 -7.30 -3.72
CA ALA A 91 1.72 -8.22 -4.67
C ALA A 91 2.63 -9.44 -4.94
N ALA A 92 3.94 -9.22 -5.09
CA ALA A 92 4.92 -10.28 -5.26
C ALA A 92 4.98 -11.18 -4.01
N PHE A 93 5.02 -10.59 -2.81
CA PHE A 93 4.97 -11.31 -1.55
C PHE A 93 3.70 -12.18 -1.42
N LEU A 94 2.53 -11.62 -1.69
CA LEU A 94 1.26 -12.35 -1.65
C LEU A 94 1.24 -13.48 -2.68
N ASN A 95 1.74 -13.26 -3.90
CA ASN A 95 1.84 -14.30 -4.92
C ASN A 95 2.80 -15.42 -4.48
N ALA A 96 3.92 -15.09 -3.83
CA ALA A 96 4.81 -16.09 -3.25
C ALA A 96 4.10 -16.91 -2.14
N MET A 97 3.13 -16.34 -1.43
CA MET A 97 2.28 -17.04 -0.47
C MET A 97 1.15 -17.86 -1.12
N GLY A 98 1.03 -17.85 -2.44
CA GLY A 98 0.00 -18.60 -3.19
C GLY A 98 -1.23 -17.77 -3.56
N ALA A 99 -1.21 -16.45 -3.44
CA ALA A 99 -2.23 -15.56 -4.00
C ALA A 99 -2.14 -15.51 -5.53
N ARG A 100 -3.12 -14.86 -6.17
CA ARG A 100 -3.18 -14.64 -7.61
C ARG A 100 -3.47 -13.18 -7.89
N VAL A 101 -2.41 -12.38 -7.86
CA VAL A 101 -2.44 -10.94 -8.09
C VAL A 101 -1.72 -10.61 -9.38
N SER A 102 -2.34 -9.78 -10.22
CA SER A 102 -1.76 -9.26 -11.45
C SER A 102 -2.02 -7.76 -11.60
N GLY A 103 -1.22 -7.06 -12.40
CA GLY A 103 -1.38 -5.64 -12.68
C GLY A 103 -0.83 -4.69 -11.61
N ALA A 104 -0.16 -5.17 -10.55
CA ALA A 104 0.52 -4.32 -9.58
C ALA A 104 1.54 -3.39 -10.29
N GLY A 105 1.61 -2.13 -9.87
CA GLY A 105 2.40 -1.09 -10.52
C GLY A 105 1.68 -0.40 -11.69
N THR A 106 0.46 -0.83 -12.02
CA THR A 106 -0.43 -0.15 -12.97
C THR A 106 -1.63 0.45 -12.25
N SER A 107 -2.48 1.20 -12.98
CA SER A 107 -3.72 1.75 -12.40
C SER A 107 -4.81 0.70 -12.15
N THR A 108 -4.60 -0.54 -12.57
CA THR A 108 -5.59 -1.61 -12.43
C THR A 108 -4.92 -2.86 -11.89
N ILE A 109 -5.40 -3.34 -10.75
CA ILE A 109 -4.94 -4.58 -10.12
C ILE A 109 -6.10 -5.59 -10.15
N VAL A 110 -5.81 -6.82 -10.58
CA VAL A 110 -6.78 -7.92 -10.58
C VAL A 110 -6.32 -8.99 -9.59
N ILE A 111 -7.22 -9.42 -8.73
CA ILE A 111 -6.97 -10.41 -7.69
C ILE A 111 -8.00 -11.53 -7.82
N GLU A 112 -7.54 -12.74 -8.04
CA GLU A 112 -8.37 -13.94 -7.95
C GLU A 112 -8.28 -14.50 -6.53
N GLY A 113 -9.39 -14.54 -5.82
CA GLY A 113 -9.42 -15.01 -4.45
C GLY A 113 -9.05 -16.49 -4.33
N VAL A 114 -8.28 -16.83 -3.31
CA VAL A 114 -7.83 -18.19 -3.02
C VAL A 114 -8.36 -18.66 -1.67
N ARG A 115 -8.43 -19.97 -1.46
CA ARG A 115 -8.94 -20.56 -0.21
C ARG A 115 -8.01 -20.34 0.98
N ALA A 116 -6.71 -20.35 0.75
CA ALA A 116 -5.69 -20.20 1.78
C ALA A 116 -4.39 -19.69 1.18
N LEU A 117 -3.60 -19.05 2.02
CA LEU A 117 -2.22 -18.67 1.77
C LEU A 117 -1.30 -19.54 2.64
N HIS A 118 -0.07 -19.73 2.23
CA HIS A 118 0.97 -20.42 2.99
C HIS A 118 2.08 -19.47 3.41
N GLY A 119 2.91 -19.88 4.37
CA GLY A 119 4.08 -19.12 4.79
C GLY A 119 5.18 -19.14 3.73
N VAL A 120 5.93 -18.05 3.66
CA VAL A 120 7.09 -17.88 2.78
C VAL A 120 8.14 -17.05 3.49
N SER A 121 9.42 -17.28 3.16
CA SER A 121 10.49 -16.34 3.51
C SER A 121 10.51 -15.22 2.47
N TRP A 122 10.48 -13.98 2.92
CA TRP A 122 10.44 -12.80 2.05
C TRP A 122 11.39 -11.73 2.57
N GLN A 123 12.09 -11.09 1.66
CA GLN A 123 12.89 -9.91 1.95
C GLN A 123 12.21 -8.71 1.28
N PRO A 124 11.64 -7.78 2.06
CA PRO A 124 11.01 -6.58 1.51
C PRO A 124 12.04 -5.71 0.75
N ILE A 125 11.55 -4.91 -0.18
CA ILE A 125 12.35 -3.86 -0.80
C ILE A 125 12.78 -2.82 0.25
N ALA A 126 13.87 -2.09 -0.05
CA ALA A 126 14.32 -0.98 0.79
C ALA A 126 13.24 0.11 0.88
N ASP A 127 13.09 0.69 2.07
CA ASP A 127 12.16 1.79 2.32
C ASP A 127 12.63 3.08 1.63
N ARG A 128 11.95 3.45 0.55
CA ARG A 128 12.25 4.68 -0.19
C ARG A 128 11.98 5.95 0.61
N ILE A 129 11.06 5.91 1.57
CA ILE A 129 10.74 7.07 2.41
C ILE A 129 11.87 7.33 3.41
N GLU A 130 12.38 6.28 4.04
CA GLU A 130 13.57 6.36 4.90
C GLU A 130 14.78 6.87 4.11
N ALA A 131 15.09 6.25 2.97
CA ALA A 131 16.20 6.65 2.11
C ALA A 131 16.07 8.12 1.66
N GLY A 132 14.88 8.55 1.24
CA GLY A 132 14.61 9.92 0.84
C GLY A 132 14.75 10.91 2.00
N THR A 133 14.32 10.54 3.19
CA THR A 133 14.47 11.35 4.41
C THR A 133 15.95 11.58 4.73
N MET A 134 16.76 10.52 4.68
CA MET A 134 18.21 10.62 4.94
C MET A 134 18.93 11.42 3.85
N ALA A 135 18.53 11.28 2.58
CA ALA A 135 19.06 12.11 1.50
C ALA A 135 18.75 13.61 1.71
N CYS A 136 17.53 13.96 2.11
CA CYS A 136 17.16 15.33 2.45
C CYS A 136 17.93 15.84 3.67
N ALA A 137 18.11 15.04 4.71
CA ALA A 137 18.87 15.41 5.89
C ALA A 137 20.33 15.73 5.52
N CYS A 138 20.96 14.91 4.70
CA CYS A 138 22.31 15.18 4.20
C CYS A 138 22.37 16.47 3.37
N ALA A 139 21.37 16.68 2.50
CA ALA A 139 21.31 17.86 1.64
C ALA A 139 21.26 19.19 2.45
N ILE A 140 20.49 19.23 3.54
CA ILE A 140 20.32 20.47 4.35
C ILE A 140 21.45 20.69 5.36
N THR A 141 22.17 19.62 5.76
CA THR A 141 23.26 19.74 6.76
C THR A 141 24.64 19.84 6.11
N GLY A 142 24.74 19.53 4.83
CA GLY A 142 26.02 19.38 4.12
C GLY A 142 26.70 18.06 4.47
N GLY A 143 27.63 17.62 3.64
CA GLY A 143 28.39 16.40 3.84
C GLY A 143 28.21 15.39 2.73
N GLU A 144 28.58 14.14 2.99
CA GLU A 144 28.51 13.02 2.06
C GLU A 144 27.78 11.85 2.72
N LEU A 145 26.89 11.19 1.98
CA LEU A 145 26.08 10.09 2.47
C LEU A 145 26.04 8.95 1.45
N LEU A 146 26.33 7.74 1.90
CA LEU A 146 26.10 6.51 1.14
C LEU A 146 24.87 5.77 1.69
N LEU A 147 23.88 5.56 0.84
CA LEU A 147 22.66 4.81 1.17
C LEU A 147 22.74 3.40 0.57
N SER A 148 23.35 2.48 1.31
CA SER A 148 23.47 1.09 0.87
C SER A 148 22.12 0.39 0.79
N GLY A 149 21.85 -0.28 -0.34
CA GLY A 149 20.62 -1.04 -0.57
C GLY A 149 19.42 -0.19 -0.99
N ALA A 150 19.52 1.13 -0.97
CA ALA A 150 18.50 2.01 -1.55
C ALA A 150 18.45 1.82 -3.07
N ARG A 151 17.28 2.05 -3.66
CA ARG A 151 17.05 1.97 -5.11
C ARG A 151 16.73 3.35 -5.66
N ALA A 152 17.63 3.91 -6.45
CA ALA A 152 17.48 5.24 -7.03
C ALA A 152 16.21 5.34 -7.91
N GLU A 153 15.84 4.26 -8.61
CA GLU A 153 14.61 4.21 -9.41
C GLU A 153 13.33 4.43 -8.61
N HIS A 154 13.33 4.14 -7.31
CA HIS A 154 12.19 4.40 -6.41
C HIS A 154 12.13 5.85 -5.91
N LEU A 155 13.20 6.62 -6.12
CA LEU A 155 13.40 7.98 -5.62
C LEU A 155 13.55 9.03 -6.74
N ARG A 156 13.35 8.67 -7.99
CA ARG A 156 13.66 9.53 -9.16
C ARG A 156 13.20 10.98 -9.02
N SER A 157 11.96 11.20 -8.61
CA SER A 157 11.40 12.55 -8.49
C SER A 157 12.12 13.38 -7.42
N LEU A 158 12.47 12.75 -6.27
CA LEU A 158 13.21 13.40 -5.21
C LEU A 158 14.64 13.69 -5.65
N LEU A 159 15.34 12.70 -6.18
CA LEU A 159 16.73 12.84 -6.63
C LEU A 159 16.86 13.91 -7.71
N PHE A 160 15.90 13.98 -8.63
CA PHE A 160 15.84 15.04 -9.62
C PHE A 160 15.75 16.44 -8.97
N LYS A 161 14.87 16.62 -7.97
CA LYS A 161 14.72 17.88 -7.25
C LYS A 161 15.95 18.24 -6.42
N LEU A 162 16.59 17.28 -5.79
CA LEU A 162 17.84 17.50 -5.07
C LEU A 162 18.95 17.92 -6.03
N SER A 163 19.04 17.31 -7.20
CA SER A 163 20.00 17.68 -8.25
C SER A 163 19.76 19.12 -8.76
N GLU A 164 18.49 19.52 -9.00
CA GLU A 164 18.15 20.90 -9.35
C GLU A 164 18.55 21.90 -8.24
N ALA A 165 18.52 21.47 -6.98
CA ALA A 165 19.00 22.27 -5.83
C ALA A 165 20.54 22.31 -5.69
N GLY A 166 21.28 21.68 -6.60
CA GLY A 166 22.73 21.67 -6.62
C GLY A 166 23.39 20.54 -5.83
N ILE A 167 22.62 19.53 -5.39
CA ILE A 167 23.16 18.36 -4.70
C ILE A 167 23.75 17.39 -5.75
N HIS A 168 25.00 16.99 -5.53
CA HIS A 168 25.66 16.04 -6.39
C HIS A 168 25.26 14.61 -6.02
N ILE A 169 24.63 13.89 -6.97
CA ILE A 169 24.11 12.54 -6.77
C ILE A 169 24.85 11.58 -7.70
N LYS A 170 25.30 10.44 -7.16
CA LYS A 170 25.85 9.31 -7.91
C LYS A 170 25.00 8.07 -7.62
N ASP A 171 24.64 7.33 -8.67
CA ASP A 171 23.99 6.00 -8.61
C ASP A 171 25.04 4.90 -8.53
#